data_f13e34e8a6fb3261083915434e08495e
#
_entry.id   f13e34e8a6fb3261083915434e08495e
#
_cell.length_a   1.000
_cell.length_b   1.000
_cell.length_c   1.000
_cell.angle_alpha   90.00
_cell.angle_beta   90.00
_cell.angle_gamma   90.00
#
_symmetry.space_group_name_H-M   'P 1'
#
loop_
_entity.id
_entity.type
_entity.pdbx_description
1 polymer ?
#
loop_
_entity_poly.entity_id
_entity_poly.type
_entity_poly.pdbx_seq_one_letter_code
_entity_poly.pdbx_strand_id
1 'polypeptide(L)'
;MEKSNETPSLSREGRGGSFTHHIYSPYRVCPLGAHVDHQHGLVTGFAINKGVDLWFDVREDGIVKLSSRTFEGDIEFDITRPTQVREHNWGDYARGAKFALRKRFELTRGIEGVIQGSLPVGGLSSSAAVLIAYVMAFAKANNITLKPMEVIKIASEAEREYIGLNNGILDQACIALGQKDGLLFLDCDSNDYRIIRRNPDMPPFEIGIFFSGLTRSLVNSDYNLRVFECKTAAWNMLAYTDQPLKPFDKTFLRDIPKATFDKTRIAMPQRFARRAEHFYSEYRRVRQGVTAWETGNLKLFGKLCFDSCESSIHNYECGSPELIAIYDIMRTLPGVYGGRFSGAGFKGACIALVDPAEKENIARELTTRYLEQFPEYEHTFQINWVQPDDGARFVKTL
;
A
#
# COMPACT_ATOMS: atom_id res chain seq x y z
N MET A 1 5.59 -2.43 -34.46
CA MET A 1 6.74 -3.28 -34.15
C MET A 1 6.60 -3.68 -32.69
N GLU A 2 6.04 -4.87 -32.47
CA GLU A 2 5.92 -5.48 -31.14
C GLU A 2 7.33 -5.81 -30.63
N LYS A 3 7.75 -5.16 -29.56
CA LYS A 3 8.89 -5.63 -28.80
C LYS A 3 8.43 -6.80 -27.95
N SER A 4 8.88 -7.99 -28.34
CA SER A 4 8.71 -9.24 -27.61
C SER A 4 9.11 -9.04 -26.14
N ASN A 5 8.19 -9.39 -25.23
CA ASN A 5 8.44 -9.56 -23.81
C ASN A 5 9.34 -10.80 -23.60
N GLU A 6 10.58 -10.72 -23.98
CA GLU A 6 11.57 -11.70 -23.56
C GLU A 6 11.89 -11.42 -22.08
N THR A 7 11.56 -12.35 -21.23
CA THR A 7 12.03 -12.43 -19.85
C THR A 7 13.56 -12.44 -19.90
N PRO A 8 14.26 -11.43 -19.37
CA PRO A 8 15.73 -11.43 -19.41
C PRO A 8 16.24 -12.66 -18.68
N SER A 9 17.11 -13.42 -19.32
CA SER A 9 17.83 -14.53 -18.67
C SER A 9 18.57 -13.97 -17.46
N LEU A 10 18.14 -14.36 -16.27
CA LEU A 10 18.73 -13.97 -14.99
C LEU A 10 20.00 -14.80 -14.77
N SER A 11 21.07 -14.49 -15.51
CA SER A 11 22.38 -15.03 -15.23
C SER A 11 22.96 -14.36 -13.98
N ARG A 12 23.46 -15.16 -13.05
CA ARG A 12 24.40 -14.72 -12.04
C ARG A 12 25.61 -14.13 -12.79
N GLU A 13 25.96 -12.86 -12.56
CA GLU A 13 27.26 -12.39 -13.01
C GLU A 13 28.33 -13.31 -12.41
N GLY A 14 28.94 -14.14 -13.24
CA GLY A 14 30.02 -15.07 -12.90
C GLY A 14 29.66 -16.52 -12.58
N ARG A 15 28.38 -16.94 -12.55
CA ARG A 15 27.98 -18.35 -12.47
C ARG A 15 26.78 -18.62 -13.36
N GLY A 16 26.91 -19.39 -14.41
CA GLY A 16 25.85 -19.72 -15.36
C GLY A 16 24.77 -20.62 -14.76
N GLY A 17 23.84 -20.07 -13.99
CA GLY A 17 22.71 -20.78 -13.42
C GLY A 17 21.55 -19.85 -13.09
N SER A 18 20.30 -20.29 -13.31
CA SER A 18 19.08 -19.60 -12.88
C SER A 18 18.83 -19.87 -11.40
N PHE A 19 18.18 -18.92 -10.70
CA PHE A 19 17.68 -19.13 -9.33
C PHE A 19 16.60 -20.20 -9.31
N THR A 20 16.55 -20.99 -8.22
CA THR A 20 15.59 -22.11 -8.08
C THR A 20 14.21 -21.66 -7.57
N HIS A 21 14.14 -20.49 -6.96
CA HIS A 21 12.90 -19.94 -6.41
C HIS A 21 12.63 -18.53 -6.94
N HIS A 22 11.35 -18.28 -7.23
CA HIS A 22 10.87 -16.97 -7.63
C HIS A 22 9.59 -16.63 -6.85
N ILE A 23 9.58 -15.45 -6.18
CA ILE A 23 8.41 -14.87 -5.57
C ILE A 23 8.04 -13.60 -6.33
N TYR A 24 6.78 -13.50 -6.72
CA TYR A 24 6.17 -12.25 -7.17
C TYR A 24 5.31 -11.69 -6.04
N SER A 25 5.56 -10.45 -5.62
CA SER A 25 4.80 -9.73 -4.61
C SER A 25 4.24 -8.45 -5.25
N PRO A 26 2.92 -8.39 -5.53
CA PRO A 26 2.31 -7.27 -6.23
C PRO A 26 2.37 -5.97 -5.42
N TYR A 27 2.28 -4.84 -6.10
CA TYR A 27 1.89 -3.59 -5.45
C TYR A 27 0.39 -3.54 -5.22
N ARG A 28 -0.07 -2.51 -4.49
CA ARG A 28 -1.49 -2.34 -4.18
C ARG A 28 -1.99 -0.93 -4.49
N VAL A 29 -3.27 -0.83 -4.74
CA VAL A 29 -4.03 0.42 -4.73
C VAL A 29 -5.20 0.31 -3.75
N CYS A 30 -5.56 1.42 -3.10
CA CYS A 30 -6.68 1.52 -2.18
C CYS A 30 -7.68 2.55 -2.71
N PRO A 31 -8.80 2.13 -3.32
CA PRO A 31 -9.81 3.05 -3.82
C PRO A 31 -10.61 3.74 -2.71
N LEU A 32 -10.97 3.00 -1.65
CA LEU A 32 -11.72 3.51 -0.49
C LEU A 32 -11.18 2.93 0.81
N GLY A 33 -11.21 3.71 1.88
CA GLY A 33 -10.70 3.31 3.19
C GLY A 33 -9.28 3.80 3.46
N ALA A 34 -8.81 4.84 2.77
CA ALA A 34 -7.50 5.39 3.04
C ALA A 34 -7.42 6.08 4.39
N HIS A 35 -6.28 5.89 5.04
CA HIS A 35 -5.94 6.53 6.33
C HIS A 35 -6.87 6.17 7.50
N VAL A 36 -7.56 5.03 7.43
CA VAL A 36 -8.45 4.58 8.53
C VAL A 36 -8.07 3.21 9.08
N ASP A 37 -7.21 2.46 8.41
CA ASP A 37 -6.74 1.13 8.84
C ASP A 37 -6.00 1.17 10.18
N HIS A 38 -5.17 2.19 10.42
CA HIS A 38 -4.50 2.41 11.70
C HIS A 38 -5.44 2.84 12.84
N GLN A 39 -6.72 3.08 12.54
CA GLN A 39 -7.81 3.34 13.47
C GLN A 39 -8.85 2.21 13.49
N HIS A 40 -8.46 1.03 13.00
CA HIS A 40 -9.32 -0.15 12.90
C HIS A 40 -10.55 0.05 12.01
N GLY A 41 -10.42 0.88 10.97
CA GLY A 41 -11.51 1.18 10.04
C GLY A 41 -11.74 0.07 9.01
N LEU A 42 -12.73 0.31 8.13
CA LEU A 42 -13.01 -0.52 6.97
C LEU A 42 -12.20 -0.03 5.78
N VAL A 43 -11.66 -0.96 5.01
CA VAL A 43 -10.83 -0.63 3.84
C VAL A 43 -11.17 -1.51 2.64
N THR A 44 -10.82 -1.01 1.45
CA THR A 44 -10.88 -1.79 0.20
C THR A 44 -9.56 -1.67 -0.55
N GLY A 45 -9.26 -2.66 -1.39
CA GLY A 45 -8.05 -2.60 -2.19
C GLY A 45 -7.96 -3.62 -3.29
N PHE A 46 -6.98 -3.39 -4.17
CA PHE A 46 -6.55 -4.33 -5.20
C PHE A 46 -5.06 -4.57 -5.09
N ALA A 47 -4.62 -5.81 -5.23
CA ALA A 47 -3.31 -6.10 -5.77
C ALA A 47 -3.31 -5.75 -7.26
N ILE A 48 -2.19 -5.29 -7.82
CA ILE A 48 -2.09 -4.91 -9.24
C ILE A 48 -0.99 -5.69 -9.94
N ASN A 49 -1.10 -5.83 -11.28
CA ASN A 49 -0.16 -6.57 -12.12
C ASN A 49 1.22 -5.88 -12.31
N LYS A 50 1.64 -5.12 -11.32
CA LYS A 50 2.97 -4.56 -11.13
C LYS A 50 3.38 -4.82 -9.69
N GLY A 51 4.65 -5.11 -9.46
CA GLY A 51 5.09 -5.54 -8.14
C GLY A 51 6.60 -5.68 -8.03
N VAL A 52 7.00 -6.49 -7.10
CA VAL A 52 8.38 -6.84 -6.80
C VAL A 52 8.59 -8.31 -7.15
N ASP A 53 9.66 -8.57 -7.87
CA ASP A 53 10.18 -9.90 -8.13
C ASP A 53 11.39 -10.17 -7.22
N LEU A 54 11.38 -11.32 -6.54
CA LEU A 54 12.50 -11.82 -5.76
C LEU A 54 12.88 -13.22 -6.25
N TRP A 55 14.04 -13.32 -6.89
CA TRP A 55 14.64 -14.60 -7.29
C TRP A 55 15.71 -14.97 -6.26
N PHE A 56 15.68 -16.22 -5.80
CA PHE A 56 16.64 -16.65 -4.77
C PHE A 56 16.91 -18.16 -4.76
N ASP A 57 18.06 -18.50 -4.16
CA ASP A 57 18.41 -19.84 -3.73
C ASP A 57 18.53 -19.90 -2.22
N VAL A 58 18.27 -21.07 -1.64
CA VAL A 58 18.46 -21.32 -0.21
C VAL A 58 19.96 -21.54 0.09
N ARG A 59 20.43 -20.98 1.20
CA ARG A 59 21.78 -21.14 1.73
C ARG A 59 21.74 -21.87 3.07
N GLU A 60 22.49 -22.95 3.18
CA GLU A 60 22.58 -23.76 4.42
C GLU A 60 23.45 -23.13 5.51
N ASP A 61 24.27 -22.13 5.18
CA ASP A 61 25.21 -21.45 6.08
C ASP A 61 24.59 -20.32 6.91
N GLY A 62 23.30 -20.09 6.78
CA GLY A 62 22.57 -19.03 7.50
C GLY A 62 22.85 -17.62 7.00
N ILE A 63 23.64 -17.43 5.95
CA ILE A 63 23.94 -16.13 5.39
C ILE A 63 22.87 -15.69 4.41
N VAL A 64 22.36 -14.47 4.59
CA VAL A 64 21.51 -13.76 3.63
C VAL A 64 22.39 -12.84 2.80
N LYS A 65 22.37 -13.03 1.48
CA LYS A 65 23.09 -12.20 0.52
C LYS A 65 22.15 -11.73 -0.57
N LEU A 66 21.94 -10.44 -0.68
CA LEU A 66 20.95 -9.85 -1.57
C LEU A 66 21.58 -8.73 -2.40
N SER A 67 21.24 -8.70 -3.68
CA SER A 67 21.47 -7.55 -4.56
C SER A 67 20.14 -6.98 -5.05
N SER A 68 20.14 -5.73 -5.48
CA SER A 68 18.95 -5.06 -6.02
C SER A 68 19.24 -4.48 -7.40
N ARG A 69 18.28 -4.63 -8.32
CA ARG A 69 18.34 -3.93 -9.62
C ARG A 69 17.83 -2.49 -9.55
N THR A 70 17.27 -2.09 -8.41
CA THR A 70 16.68 -0.76 -8.21
C THR A 70 17.56 0.13 -7.33
N PHE A 71 18.28 -0.46 -6.38
CA PHE A 71 19.11 0.25 -5.40
C PHE A 71 20.55 -0.23 -5.48
N GLU A 72 21.48 0.68 -5.26
CA GLU A 72 22.91 0.37 -5.22
C GLU A 72 23.32 -0.34 -3.92
N GLY A 73 24.40 -1.10 -4.01
CA GLY A 73 25.01 -1.83 -2.91
C GLY A 73 24.34 -3.18 -2.62
N ASP A 74 25.19 -4.15 -2.25
CA ASP A 74 24.76 -5.47 -1.82
C ASP A 74 24.49 -5.49 -0.31
N ILE A 75 23.60 -6.38 0.12
CA ILE A 75 23.25 -6.58 1.52
C ILE A 75 23.69 -7.97 1.93
N GLU A 76 24.43 -8.03 3.04
CA GLU A 76 24.85 -9.30 3.64
C GLU A 76 24.63 -9.28 5.16
N PHE A 77 24.03 -10.33 5.71
CA PHE A 77 23.90 -10.54 7.15
C PHE A 77 23.63 -12.01 7.49
N ASP A 78 23.92 -12.38 8.73
CA ASP A 78 23.65 -13.71 9.28
C ASP A 78 22.24 -13.77 9.87
N ILE A 79 21.34 -14.65 9.32
CA ILE A 79 19.96 -14.80 9.77
C ILE A 79 19.85 -15.46 11.14
N THR A 80 20.86 -16.23 11.56
CA THR A 80 20.90 -16.98 12.81
C THR A 80 21.17 -16.10 14.04
N ARG A 81 21.82 -14.95 13.82
CA ARG A 81 22.20 -14.02 14.89
C ARG A 81 21.06 -13.05 15.23
N PRO A 82 21.07 -12.39 16.41
CA PRO A 82 20.15 -11.32 16.72
C PRO A 82 20.09 -10.26 15.60
N THR A 83 18.93 -9.64 15.43
CA THR A 83 18.78 -8.61 14.39
C THR A 83 19.53 -7.34 14.80
N GLN A 84 20.35 -6.84 13.90
CA GLN A 84 21.13 -5.62 14.09
C GLN A 84 20.22 -4.38 14.09
N VAL A 85 20.75 -3.27 14.58
CA VAL A 85 20.12 -1.94 14.46
C VAL A 85 19.97 -1.59 12.97
N ARG A 86 19.00 -0.76 12.63
CA ARG A 86 18.78 -0.27 11.26
C ARG A 86 20.03 0.42 10.71
N GLU A 87 20.32 0.12 9.48
CA GLU A 87 21.45 0.73 8.72
C GLU A 87 20.96 1.87 7.80
N HIS A 88 19.64 2.13 7.78
CA HIS A 88 19.00 3.15 6.95
C HIS A 88 19.23 2.95 5.43
N ASN A 89 19.30 1.69 5.00
CA ASN A 89 19.39 1.29 3.60
C ASN A 89 18.25 0.33 3.22
N TRP A 90 18.19 -0.04 1.94
CA TRP A 90 17.13 -0.91 1.42
C TRP A 90 17.10 -2.32 2.06
N GLY A 91 18.22 -2.78 2.62
CA GLY A 91 18.33 -4.05 3.33
C GLY A 91 17.60 -4.09 4.68
N ASP A 92 17.18 -2.94 5.22
CA ASP A 92 16.44 -2.89 6.47
C ASP A 92 15.08 -3.62 6.37
N TYR A 93 14.49 -3.71 5.18
CA TYR A 93 13.28 -4.50 4.98
C TYR A 93 13.53 -6.01 5.12
N ALA A 94 14.66 -6.52 4.63
CA ALA A 94 15.06 -7.91 4.84
C ALA A 94 15.39 -8.19 6.33
N ARG A 95 16.11 -7.26 6.99
CA ARG A 95 16.39 -7.35 8.43
C ARG A 95 15.12 -7.27 9.27
N GLY A 96 14.15 -6.45 8.87
CA GLY A 96 12.82 -6.35 9.49
C GLY A 96 12.02 -7.64 9.37
N ALA A 97 12.00 -8.27 8.20
CA ALA A 97 11.37 -9.57 7.99
C ALA A 97 11.99 -10.65 8.88
N LYS A 98 13.33 -10.72 8.95
CA LYS A 98 14.07 -11.56 9.90
C LYS A 98 13.66 -11.27 11.35
N PHE A 99 13.64 -10.00 11.77
CA PHE A 99 13.29 -9.56 13.12
C PHE A 99 11.91 -10.11 13.53
N ALA A 100 10.89 -9.93 12.69
CA ALA A 100 9.53 -10.35 13.00
C ALA A 100 9.35 -11.89 12.98
N LEU A 101 10.01 -12.58 12.04
CA LEU A 101 9.99 -14.05 11.99
C LEU A 101 10.66 -14.69 13.20
N ARG A 102 11.80 -14.16 13.65
CA ARG A 102 12.54 -14.70 14.79
C ARG A 102 11.82 -14.62 16.13
N LYS A 103 10.80 -13.82 16.25
CA LYS A 103 9.92 -13.81 17.43
C LYS A 103 9.09 -15.09 17.58
N ARG A 104 8.95 -15.87 16.49
CA ARG A 104 8.07 -17.05 16.43
C ARG A 104 8.79 -18.32 16.02
N PHE A 105 9.88 -18.18 15.26
CA PHE A 105 10.56 -19.29 14.63
C PHE A 105 12.07 -19.18 14.81
N GLU A 106 12.72 -20.31 14.90
CA GLU A 106 14.17 -20.39 14.73
C GLU A 106 14.49 -20.34 13.24
N LEU A 107 15.44 -19.49 12.84
CA LEU A 107 15.90 -19.35 11.47
C LEU A 107 17.36 -19.78 11.40
N THR A 108 17.62 -20.83 10.62
CA THR A 108 18.95 -21.44 10.47
C THR A 108 19.51 -21.33 9.06
N ARG A 109 18.64 -21.12 8.05
CA ARG A 109 19.01 -21.06 6.65
C ARG A 109 18.79 -19.64 6.10
N GLY A 110 19.79 -19.14 5.37
CA GLY A 110 19.72 -17.88 4.66
C GLY A 110 19.25 -18.04 3.21
N ILE A 111 19.38 -16.98 2.45
CA ILE A 111 19.14 -16.96 1.01
C ILE A 111 20.20 -16.13 0.28
N GLU A 112 20.46 -16.49 -0.98
CA GLU A 112 21.16 -15.61 -1.92
C GLU A 112 20.22 -15.25 -3.05
N GLY A 113 20.04 -13.94 -3.33
CA GLY A 113 19.01 -13.56 -4.29
C GLY A 113 19.12 -12.14 -4.84
N VAL A 114 18.27 -11.87 -5.83
CA VAL A 114 18.14 -10.57 -6.50
C VAL A 114 16.70 -10.09 -6.40
N ILE A 115 16.52 -8.81 -6.03
CA ILE A 115 15.21 -8.17 -5.96
C ILE A 115 15.08 -7.07 -7.01
N GLN A 116 13.90 -6.95 -7.61
CA GLN A 116 13.58 -5.92 -8.61
C GLN A 116 12.15 -5.42 -8.44
N GLY A 117 11.96 -4.11 -8.46
CA GLY A 117 10.65 -3.47 -8.57
C GLY A 117 10.31 -3.13 -10.03
N SER A 118 9.03 -3.20 -10.39
CA SER A 118 8.55 -2.96 -11.76
C SER A 118 8.05 -1.53 -12.01
N LEU A 119 7.93 -0.69 -10.98
CA LEU A 119 7.50 0.71 -11.06
C LEU A 119 8.33 1.59 -10.12
N PRO A 120 8.33 2.92 -10.33
CA PRO A 120 8.97 3.86 -9.41
C PRO A 120 8.49 3.69 -7.96
N VAL A 121 9.39 3.97 -7.02
CA VAL A 121 9.08 3.90 -5.60
C VAL A 121 8.24 5.10 -5.18
N GLY A 122 7.04 4.86 -4.65
CA GLY A 122 6.17 5.89 -4.08
C GLY A 122 4.68 5.62 -4.30
N GLY A 123 3.90 5.68 -3.23
CA GLY A 123 2.45 5.59 -3.26
C GLY A 123 1.83 4.20 -3.46
N LEU A 124 2.58 3.17 -3.87
CA LEU A 124 2.06 1.84 -4.20
C LEU A 124 2.44 0.75 -3.18
N SER A 125 2.92 1.13 -2.00
CA SER A 125 3.38 0.24 -0.92
C SER A 125 4.46 -0.77 -1.33
N SER A 126 5.47 -0.28 -2.02
CA SER A 126 6.65 -1.09 -2.34
C SER A 126 7.34 -1.66 -1.09
N SER A 127 7.33 -0.96 0.02
CA SER A 127 7.85 -1.44 1.32
C SER A 127 7.14 -2.71 1.79
N ALA A 128 5.81 -2.70 1.80
CA ALA A 128 5.01 -3.85 2.20
C ALA A 128 5.19 -5.04 1.22
N ALA A 129 5.28 -4.76 -0.10
CA ALA A 129 5.52 -5.80 -1.11
C ALA A 129 6.88 -6.47 -0.90
N VAL A 130 7.93 -5.69 -0.64
CA VAL A 130 9.28 -6.17 -0.35
C VAL A 130 9.30 -6.98 0.96
N LEU A 131 8.66 -6.48 2.03
CA LEU A 131 8.56 -7.20 3.31
C LEU A 131 7.87 -8.55 3.15
N ILE A 132 6.75 -8.63 2.44
CA ILE A 132 6.02 -9.86 2.18
C ILE A 132 6.92 -10.83 1.39
N ALA A 133 7.62 -10.37 0.34
CA ALA A 133 8.53 -11.21 -0.42
C ALA A 133 9.62 -11.81 0.47
N TYR A 134 10.26 -11.03 1.36
CA TYR A 134 11.27 -11.55 2.28
C TYR A 134 10.71 -12.47 3.35
N VAL A 135 9.54 -12.17 3.93
CA VAL A 135 8.87 -13.08 4.89
C VAL A 135 8.61 -14.44 4.23
N MET A 136 8.08 -14.45 3.01
CA MET A 136 7.83 -15.68 2.26
C MET A 136 9.12 -16.43 1.90
N ALA A 137 10.18 -15.72 1.49
CA ALA A 137 11.46 -16.32 1.13
C ALA A 137 12.16 -16.95 2.34
N PHE A 138 12.24 -16.25 3.46
CA PHE A 138 12.84 -16.78 4.68
C PHE A 138 12.04 -17.94 5.28
N ALA A 139 10.71 -17.85 5.24
CA ALA A 139 9.85 -18.97 5.64
C ALA A 139 10.12 -20.22 4.76
N LYS A 140 10.19 -20.04 3.42
CA LYS A 140 10.50 -21.13 2.49
C LYS A 140 11.88 -21.73 2.77
N ALA A 141 12.90 -20.91 2.96
CA ALA A 141 14.26 -21.37 3.24
C ALA A 141 14.34 -22.23 4.51
N ASN A 142 13.52 -21.90 5.52
CA ASN A 142 13.51 -22.57 6.82
C ASN A 142 12.37 -23.62 6.96
N ASN A 143 11.73 -24.04 5.86
CA ASN A 143 10.64 -25.03 5.84
C ASN A 143 9.43 -24.63 6.73
N ILE A 144 9.18 -23.31 6.89
CA ILE A 144 8.06 -22.78 7.64
C ILE A 144 6.89 -22.57 6.69
N THR A 145 5.73 -23.13 7.04
CA THR A 145 4.48 -22.90 6.31
C THR A 145 3.68 -21.82 7.01
N LEU A 146 3.39 -20.73 6.28
CA LEU A 146 2.60 -19.60 6.78
C LEU A 146 1.29 -19.48 6.00
N LYS A 147 0.20 -19.25 6.71
CA LYS A 147 -1.07 -18.82 6.10
C LYS A 147 -0.97 -17.35 5.68
N PRO A 148 -1.74 -16.89 4.69
CA PRO A 148 -1.69 -15.49 4.23
C PRO A 148 -1.84 -14.46 5.37
N MET A 149 -2.74 -14.69 6.32
CA MET A 149 -2.94 -13.79 7.47
C MET A 149 -1.72 -13.77 8.41
N GLU A 150 -0.96 -14.85 8.52
CA GLU A 150 0.29 -14.88 9.30
C GLU A 150 1.38 -14.07 8.60
N VAL A 151 1.50 -14.19 7.26
CA VAL A 151 2.41 -13.36 6.46
C VAL A 151 2.09 -11.88 6.65
N ILE A 152 0.80 -11.50 6.58
CA ILE A 152 0.34 -10.12 6.81
C ILE A 152 0.76 -9.62 8.19
N LYS A 153 0.48 -10.38 9.24
CA LYS A 153 0.80 -9.99 10.62
C LYS A 153 2.31 -9.84 10.83
N ILE A 154 3.11 -10.76 10.31
CA ILE A 154 4.58 -10.72 10.42
C ILE A 154 5.15 -9.53 9.65
N ALA A 155 4.70 -9.28 8.42
CA ALA A 155 5.16 -8.14 7.62
C ALA A 155 4.75 -6.80 8.25
N SER A 156 3.52 -6.69 8.76
CA SER A 156 3.05 -5.51 9.49
C SER A 156 3.84 -5.25 10.77
N GLU A 157 4.19 -6.30 11.51
CA GLU A 157 5.01 -6.19 12.71
C GLU A 157 6.43 -5.71 12.38
N ALA A 158 7.03 -6.25 11.31
CA ALA A 158 8.32 -5.79 10.81
C ALA A 158 8.30 -4.29 10.47
N GLU A 159 7.24 -3.83 9.80
CA GLU A 159 7.11 -2.44 9.40
C GLU A 159 6.90 -1.50 10.58
N ARG A 160 6.09 -1.87 11.56
CA ARG A 160 5.84 -1.05 12.76
C ARG A 160 7.02 -1.05 13.74
N GLU A 161 7.54 -2.22 14.08
CA GLU A 161 8.46 -2.33 15.20
C GLU A 161 9.93 -2.22 14.79
N TYR A 162 10.26 -2.61 13.56
CA TYR A 162 11.63 -2.50 13.07
C TYR A 162 11.83 -1.27 12.17
N ILE A 163 10.94 -1.02 11.20
CA ILE A 163 11.04 0.14 10.32
C ILE A 163 10.53 1.43 11.02
N GLY A 164 9.59 1.32 11.96
CA GLY A 164 9.07 2.46 12.74
C GLY A 164 7.95 3.24 12.06
N LEU A 165 7.20 2.60 11.14
CA LEU A 165 6.03 3.19 10.49
C LEU A 165 4.75 2.66 11.14
N ASN A 166 3.99 3.53 11.83
CA ASN A 166 2.79 3.17 12.57
C ASN A 166 1.54 3.04 11.67
N ASN A 167 1.64 2.28 10.60
CA ASN A 167 0.51 1.99 9.70
C ASN A 167 -0.39 0.85 10.23
N GLY A 168 -1.55 0.68 9.57
CA GLY A 168 -2.41 -0.49 9.76
C GLY A 168 -1.97 -1.68 8.90
N ILE A 169 -2.92 -2.54 8.55
CA ILE A 169 -2.66 -3.79 7.80
C ILE A 169 -3.15 -3.76 6.35
N LEU A 170 -3.70 -2.64 5.90
CA LEU A 170 -4.27 -2.50 4.56
C LEU A 170 -3.31 -2.94 3.46
N ASP A 171 -2.09 -2.43 3.50
CA ASP A 171 -1.08 -2.65 2.46
C ASP A 171 -0.74 -4.13 2.32
N GLN A 172 -0.39 -4.75 3.44
CA GLN A 172 -0.04 -6.16 3.49
C GLN A 172 -1.22 -7.05 3.13
N ALA A 173 -2.44 -6.69 3.56
CA ALA A 173 -3.63 -7.45 3.26
C ALA A 173 -3.96 -7.42 1.76
N CYS A 174 -3.90 -6.25 1.11
CA CYS A 174 -4.11 -6.16 -0.34
C CYS A 174 -3.09 -6.97 -1.13
N ILE A 175 -1.81 -6.91 -0.73
CA ILE A 175 -0.71 -7.61 -1.39
C ILE A 175 -0.80 -9.13 -1.19
N ALA A 176 -1.19 -9.60 0.00
CA ALA A 176 -1.21 -11.04 0.28
C ALA A 176 -2.53 -11.73 -0.10
N LEU A 177 -3.68 -11.01 -0.06
CA LEU A 177 -5.02 -11.58 -0.25
C LEU A 177 -5.68 -11.18 -1.57
N GLY A 178 -5.07 -10.28 -2.34
CA GLY A 178 -5.62 -9.79 -3.61
C GLY A 178 -6.00 -10.94 -4.55
N GLN A 179 -7.06 -10.74 -5.33
CA GLN A 179 -7.47 -11.64 -6.41
C GLN A 179 -7.80 -10.83 -7.66
N LYS A 180 -7.38 -11.34 -8.80
CA LYS A 180 -7.46 -10.68 -10.11
C LYS A 180 -8.83 -10.11 -10.44
N ASP A 181 -9.90 -10.82 -10.10
CA ASP A 181 -11.26 -10.45 -10.48
C ASP A 181 -12.08 -9.91 -9.28
N GLY A 182 -11.40 -9.41 -8.24
CA GLY A 182 -12.10 -9.05 -7.02
C GLY A 182 -11.54 -7.83 -6.30
N LEU A 183 -12.46 -7.09 -5.69
CA LEU A 183 -12.15 -6.05 -4.72
C LEU A 183 -11.99 -6.68 -3.34
N LEU A 184 -10.84 -6.54 -2.72
CA LEU A 184 -10.67 -6.89 -1.30
C LEU A 184 -11.47 -5.90 -0.46
N PHE A 185 -12.31 -6.40 0.44
CA PHE A 185 -12.87 -5.69 1.58
C PHE A 185 -12.29 -6.29 2.86
N LEU A 186 -11.84 -5.44 3.78
CA LEU A 186 -11.26 -5.85 5.06
C LEU A 186 -11.81 -4.96 6.18
N ASP A 187 -12.24 -5.57 7.27
CA ASP A 187 -12.44 -4.92 8.57
C ASP A 187 -11.13 -5.02 9.38
N CYS A 188 -10.46 -3.89 9.58
CA CYS A 188 -9.16 -3.88 10.26
C CYS A 188 -9.24 -4.08 11.78
N ASP A 189 -10.45 -4.15 12.35
CA ASP A 189 -10.68 -4.47 13.76
C ASP A 189 -10.71 -5.98 14.00
N SER A 190 -11.62 -6.67 13.31
CA SER A 190 -11.77 -8.13 13.44
C SER A 190 -10.74 -8.92 12.59
N ASN A 191 -10.14 -8.30 11.59
CA ASN A 191 -9.37 -8.90 10.50
C ASN A 191 -10.22 -9.82 9.59
N ASP A 192 -11.55 -9.69 9.63
CA ASP A 192 -12.42 -10.37 8.70
C ASP A 192 -12.32 -9.72 7.32
N TYR A 193 -12.19 -10.55 6.30
CA TYR A 193 -12.10 -10.08 4.93
C TYR A 193 -12.96 -10.89 3.99
N ARG A 194 -13.29 -10.29 2.85
CA ARG A 194 -13.92 -10.96 1.71
C ARG A 194 -13.43 -10.37 0.40
N ILE A 195 -13.36 -11.21 -0.59
CA ILE A 195 -13.13 -10.79 -1.98
C ILE A 195 -14.48 -10.64 -2.65
N ILE A 196 -14.78 -9.43 -3.06
CA ILE A 196 -16.03 -9.10 -3.74
C ILE A 196 -15.78 -9.17 -5.25
N ARG A 197 -16.26 -10.22 -5.90
CA ARG A 197 -16.09 -10.39 -7.34
C ARG A 197 -16.69 -9.23 -8.11
N ARG A 198 -16.05 -8.88 -9.21
CA ARG A 198 -16.56 -7.88 -10.14
C ARG A 198 -17.95 -8.32 -10.65
N ASN A 199 -18.91 -7.41 -10.59
CA ASN A 199 -20.23 -7.64 -11.18
C ASN A 199 -20.09 -7.75 -12.71
N PRO A 200 -20.68 -8.75 -13.37
CA PRO A 200 -20.59 -8.92 -14.83
C PRO A 200 -21.11 -7.72 -15.64
N ASP A 201 -22.10 -7.00 -15.11
CA ASP A 201 -22.71 -5.84 -15.77
C ASP A 201 -21.92 -4.54 -15.54
N MET A 202 -20.83 -4.59 -14.76
CA MET A 202 -19.98 -3.41 -14.51
C MET A 202 -19.27 -3.00 -15.79
N PRO A 203 -19.28 -1.71 -16.15
CA PRO A 203 -18.50 -1.21 -17.29
C PRO A 203 -17.03 -1.61 -17.23
N PRO A 204 -16.35 -1.79 -18.36
CA PRO A 204 -14.92 -2.04 -18.37
C PRO A 204 -14.17 -0.88 -17.71
N PHE A 205 -13.12 -1.19 -16.98
CA PHE A 205 -12.22 -0.19 -16.42
C PHE A 205 -10.78 -0.69 -16.39
N GLU A 206 -9.85 0.23 -16.43
CA GLU A 206 -8.46 0.03 -16.05
C GLU A 206 -8.08 0.98 -14.92
N ILE A 207 -6.93 0.74 -14.29
CA ILE A 207 -6.41 1.57 -13.22
C ILE A 207 -5.25 2.38 -13.79
N GLY A 208 -5.39 3.71 -13.80
CA GLY A 208 -4.29 4.62 -14.07
C GLY A 208 -3.49 4.90 -12.81
N ILE A 209 -2.16 4.84 -12.91
CA ILE A 209 -1.22 5.27 -11.88
C ILE A 209 -0.49 6.50 -12.42
N PHE A 210 -0.69 7.64 -11.80
CA PHE A 210 -0.14 8.93 -12.22
C PHE A 210 0.91 9.37 -11.22
N PHE A 211 2.19 9.06 -11.50
CA PHE A 211 3.32 9.49 -10.66
C PHE A 211 3.59 10.96 -10.86
N SER A 212 3.63 11.72 -9.76
CA SER A 212 3.85 13.17 -9.82
C SER A 212 5.26 13.58 -10.23
N GLY A 213 6.21 12.65 -10.22
CA GLY A 213 7.63 12.96 -10.45
C GLY A 213 8.39 13.43 -9.21
N LEU A 214 7.67 13.71 -8.12
CA LEU A 214 8.27 14.13 -6.86
C LEU A 214 9.03 12.96 -6.21
N THR A 215 10.36 12.99 -6.30
CA THR A 215 11.25 11.94 -5.79
C THR A 215 11.85 12.29 -4.42
N ARG A 216 11.92 13.56 -4.05
CA ARG A 216 12.52 13.99 -2.79
C ARG A 216 11.75 13.40 -1.60
N SER A 217 12.48 12.68 -0.77
CA SER A 217 11.97 12.19 0.50
C SER A 217 11.65 13.38 1.41
N LEU A 218 10.38 13.70 1.58
CA LEU A 218 9.94 14.39 2.79
C LEU A 218 10.01 13.36 3.93
N VAL A 219 11.23 13.08 4.37
CA VAL A 219 11.53 12.15 5.45
C VAL A 219 10.97 12.74 6.74
N ASN A 220 10.34 11.91 7.53
CA ASN A 220 9.52 12.20 8.70
C ASN A 220 8.18 12.80 8.29
N SER A 221 7.50 12.01 7.49
CA SER A 221 6.16 12.34 7.04
C SER A 221 5.28 12.65 8.23
N ASP A 222 4.45 13.66 8.07
CA ASP A 222 3.33 13.93 8.97
C ASP A 222 2.41 12.71 9.18
N TYR A 223 2.69 11.57 8.55
CA TYR A 223 1.88 10.36 8.68
C TYR A 223 1.76 9.90 10.13
N ASN A 224 2.88 9.71 10.83
CA ASN A 224 2.85 9.32 12.24
C ASN A 224 2.17 10.40 13.10
N LEU A 225 2.32 11.69 12.75
CA LEU A 225 1.59 12.78 13.37
C LEU A 225 0.07 12.64 13.15
N ARG A 226 -0.37 12.30 11.94
CA ARG A 226 -1.81 12.06 11.65
C ARG A 226 -2.36 10.88 12.44
N VAL A 227 -1.60 9.79 12.58
CA VAL A 227 -1.98 8.65 13.45
C VAL A 227 -2.16 9.12 14.89
N PHE A 228 -1.22 9.90 15.39
CA PHE A 228 -1.29 10.48 16.75
C PHE A 228 -2.51 11.39 16.91
N GLU A 229 -2.79 12.27 15.94
CA GLU A 229 -3.96 13.18 15.95
C GLU A 229 -5.30 12.42 15.96
N CYS A 230 -5.40 11.29 15.22
CA CYS A 230 -6.58 10.44 15.24
C CYS A 230 -6.79 9.80 16.62
N LYS A 231 -5.73 9.27 17.22
CA LYS A 231 -5.78 8.71 18.59
C LYS A 231 -6.12 9.78 19.63
N THR A 232 -5.58 10.98 19.48
CA THR A 232 -5.90 12.13 20.35
C THR A 232 -7.38 12.51 20.22
N ALA A 233 -7.95 12.50 19.01
CA ALA A 233 -9.38 12.73 18.81
C ALA A 233 -10.23 11.69 19.55
N ALA A 234 -9.88 10.42 19.43
CA ALA A 234 -10.57 9.34 20.15
C ALA A 234 -10.48 9.51 21.67
N TRP A 235 -9.29 9.79 22.16
CA TRP A 235 -9.05 9.99 23.59
C TRP A 235 -9.81 11.21 24.17
N ASN A 236 -9.84 12.31 23.43
CA ASN A 236 -10.64 13.50 23.79
C ASN A 236 -12.14 13.18 23.88
N MET A 237 -12.68 12.40 22.95
CA MET A 237 -14.10 12.01 22.99
C MET A 237 -14.45 11.20 24.23
N LEU A 238 -13.56 10.29 24.65
CA LEU A 238 -13.76 9.55 25.91
C LEU A 238 -13.74 10.49 27.11
N ALA A 239 -12.78 11.43 27.17
CA ALA A 239 -12.67 12.39 28.25
C ALA A 239 -13.89 13.32 28.36
N TYR A 240 -14.41 13.83 27.22
CA TYR A 240 -15.59 14.69 27.18
C TYR A 240 -16.90 13.99 27.55
N THR A 241 -16.93 12.67 27.54
CA THR A 241 -18.14 11.90 27.85
C THR A 241 -18.00 11.09 29.13
N ASP A 242 -17.01 11.41 29.97
CA ASP A 242 -16.71 10.73 31.23
C ASP A 242 -16.59 9.20 31.07
N GLN A 243 -16.19 8.74 29.87
CA GLN A 243 -15.91 7.33 29.64
C GLN A 243 -14.53 6.96 30.18
N PRO A 244 -14.33 5.71 30.65
CA PRO A 244 -13.03 5.24 31.11
C PRO A 244 -11.96 5.42 30.03
N LEU A 245 -10.86 6.09 30.38
CA LEU A 245 -9.74 6.25 29.47
C LEU A 245 -8.99 4.93 29.32
N LYS A 246 -8.79 4.51 28.07
CA LYS A 246 -7.91 3.40 27.70
C LYS A 246 -6.46 3.90 27.57
N PRO A 247 -5.44 3.02 27.63
CA PRO A 247 -4.09 3.38 27.22
C PRO A 247 -4.10 4.04 25.83
N PHE A 248 -3.32 5.10 25.66
CA PHE A 248 -3.37 5.92 24.43
C PHE A 248 -3.09 5.11 23.16
N ASP A 249 -2.15 4.18 23.21
CA ASP A 249 -1.79 3.26 22.12
C ASP A 249 -2.92 2.27 21.77
N LYS A 250 -3.82 2.00 22.70
CA LYS A 250 -4.98 1.10 22.58
C LYS A 250 -6.32 1.82 22.41
N THR A 251 -6.29 3.10 22.08
CA THR A 251 -7.49 3.90 21.84
C THR A 251 -7.62 4.20 20.35
N PHE A 252 -8.76 3.82 19.76
CA PHE A 252 -9.02 3.95 18.34
C PHE A 252 -10.36 4.63 18.08
N LEU A 253 -10.48 5.33 16.96
CA LEU A 253 -11.75 5.95 16.54
C LEU A 253 -12.85 4.92 16.31
N ARG A 254 -12.48 3.69 15.92
CA ARG A 254 -13.42 2.57 15.76
C ARG A 254 -14.17 2.22 17.02
N ASP A 255 -13.54 2.36 18.18
CA ASP A 255 -14.13 2.03 19.49
C ASP A 255 -15.25 2.99 19.91
N ILE A 256 -15.36 4.15 19.25
CA ILE A 256 -16.21 5.25 19.69
C ILE A 256 -17.36 5.41 18.70
N PRO A 257 -18.64 5.38 19.18
CA PRO A 257 -19.78 5.60 18.32
C PRO A 257 -19.76 6.98 17.64
N LYS A 258 -20.16 7.04 16.37
CA LYS A 258 -20.26 8.33 15.64
C LYS A 258 -21.13 9.36 16.38
N ALA A 259 -22.21 8.92 17.06
CA ALA A 259 -23.06 9.80 17.85
C ALA A 259 -22.28 10.52 18.97
N THR A 260 -21.24 9.91 19.54
CA THR A 260 -20.34 10.55 20.50
C THR A 260 -19.53 11.64 19.83
N PHE A 261 -18.97 11.37 18.65
CA PHE A 261 -18.30 12.38 17.85
C PHE A 261 -19.20 13.58 17.54
N ASP A 262 -20.44 13.34 17.10
CA ASP A 262 -21.38 14.39 16.74
C ASP A 262 -21.69 15.33 17.92
N LYS A 263 -21.71 14.78 19.15
CA LYS A 263 -21.92 15.56 20.38
C LYS A 263 -20.69 16.35 20.82
N THR A 264 -19.49 15.77 20.61
CA THR A 264 -18.25 16.33 21.17
C THR A 264 -17.44 17.17 20.18
N ARG A 265 -17.73 17.08 18.87
CA ARG A 265 -16.94 17.72 17.81
C ARG A 265 -16.70 19.21 17.98
N ILE A 266 -17.68 19.95 18.55
CA ILE A 266 -17.58 21.39 18.76
C ILE A 266 -16.61 21.72 19.88
N ALA A 267 -16.49 20.85 20.89
CA ALA A 267 -15.59 21.05 22.02
C ALA A 267 -14.14 20.63 21.72
N MET A 268 -13.91 19.87 20.66
CA MET A 268 -12.58 19.43 20.29
C MET A 268 -11.80 20.49 19.51
N PRO A 269 -10.46 20.56 19.66
CA PRO A 269 -9.62 21.32 18.74
C PRO A 269 -9.89 20.90 17.29
N GLN A 270 -10.05 21.89 16.40
CA GLN A 270 -10.49 21.68 15.02
C GLN A 270 -9.69 20.62 14.27
N ARG A 271 -8.36 20.58 14.48
CA ARG A 271 -7.49 19.58 13.86
C ARG A 271 -7.91 18.15 14.21
N PHE A 272 -8.23 17.86 15.45
CA PHE A 272 -8.64 16.52 15.89
C PHE A 272 -10.05 16.18 15.41
N ALA A 273 -10.95 17.18 15.43
CA ALA A 273 -12.30 17.03 14.89
C ALA A 273 -12.28 16.66 13.39
N ARG A 274 -11.39 17.27 12.59
CA ARG A 274 -11.22 16.92 11.17
C ARG A 274 -10.73 15.49 10.98
N ARG A 275 -9.76 15.01 11.80
CA ARG A 275 -9.29 13.59 11.68
C ARG A 275 -10.42 12.62 11.96
N ALA A 276 -11.22 12.88 13.00
CA ALA A 276 -12.39 12.06 13.30
C ALA A 276 -13.46 12.14 12.19
N GLU A 277 -13.71 13.32 11.62
CA GLU A 277 -14.63 13.49 10.48
C GLU A 277 -14.17 12.67 9.27
N HIS A 278 -12.86 12.67 8.97
CA HIS A 278 -12.31 11.82 7.92
C HIS A 278 -12.63 10.36 8.19
N PHE A 279 -12.33 9.86 9.39
CA PHE A 279 -12.56 8.46 9.77
C PHE A 279 -14.03 8.05 9.61
N TYR A 280 -14.97 8.77 10.23
CA TYR A 280 -16.39 8.39 10.19
C TYR A 280 -17.00 8.53 8.80
N SER A 281 -16.61 9.55 8.04
CA SER A 281 -17.08 9.71 6.67
C SER A 281 -16.49 8.65 5.74
N GLU A 282 -15.23 8.26 5.91
CA GLU A 282 -14.58 7.21 5.12
C GLU A 282 -15.16 5.83 5.44
N TYR A 283 -15.42 5.54 6.70
CA TYR A 283 -16.09 4.31 7.12
C TYR A 283 -17.43 4.11 6.40
N ARG A 284 -18.23 5.19 6.28
CA ARG A 284 -19.50 5.19 5.53
C ARG A 284 -19.23 5.01 4.03
N ARG A 285 -18.26 5.72 3.45
CA ARG A 285 -17.90 5.62 2.02
C ARG A 285 -17.50 4.20 1.63
N VAL A 286 -16.71 3.53 2.45
CA VAL A 286 -16.33 2.13 2.20
C VAL A 286 -17.57 1.24 2.11
N ARG A 287 -18.52 1.35 3.05
CA ARG A 287 -19.76 0.56 3.03
C ARG A 287 -20.61 0.83 1.77
N GLN A 288 -20.77 2.11 1.41
CA GLN A 288 -21.48 2.50 0.19
C GLN A 288 -20.74 2.02 -1.07
N GLY A 289 -19.41 2.10 -1.07
CA GLY A 289 -18.58 1.63 -2.17
C GLY A 289 -18.67 0.13 -2.38
N VAL A 290 -18.66 -0.65 -1.30
CA VAL A 290 -18.89 -2.09 -1.37
C VAL A 290 -20.22 -2.40 -2.05
N THR A 291 -21.31 -1.76 -1.63
CA THR A 291 -22.62 -1.94 -2.26
C THR A 291 -22.61 -1.49 -3.74
N ALA A 292 -21.98 -0.36 -4.05
CA ALA A 292 -21.86 0.10 -5.43
C ALA A 292 -21.08 -0.90 -6.32
N TRP A 293 -20.03 -1.50 -5.77
CA TRP A 293 -19.27 -2.54 -6.46
C TRP A 293 -20.08 -3.81 -6.70
N GLU A 294 -20.77 -4.32 -5.66
CA GLU A 294 -21.63 -5.50 -5.74
C GLU A 294 -22.76 -5.33 -6.78
N THR A 295 -23.29 -4.12 -6.91
CA THR A 295 -24.36 -3.79 -7.86
C THR A 295 -23.86 -3.35 -9.23
N GLY A 296 -22.55 -3.38 -9.50
CA GLY A 296 -21.98 -2.97 -10.78
C GLY A 296 -21.97 -1.45 -11.05
N ASN A 297 -22.32 -0.64 -10.05
CA ASN A 297 -22.39 0.82 -10.20
C ASN A 297 -21.00 1.48 -10.08
N LEU A 298 -20.17 1.30 -11.12
CA LEU A 298 -18.82 1.85 -11.17
C LEU A 298 -18.80 3.38 -11.08
N LYS A 299 -19.83 4.05 -11.62
CA LYS A 299 -19.94 5.52 -11.56
C LYS A 299 -20.09 6.01 -10.12
N LEU A 300 -20.94 5.36 -9.33
CA LEU A 300 -21.09 5.68 -7.90
C LEU A 300 -19.81 5.33 -7.12
N PHE A 301 -19.20 4.18 -7.39
CA PHE A 301 -17.95 3.78 -6.77
C PHE A 301 -16.84 4.81 -7.04
N GLY A 302 -16.69 5.24 -8.28
CA GLY A 302 -15.71 6.27 -8.66
C GLY A 302 -15.98 7.63 -8.00
N LYS A 303 -17.25 8.08 -7.96
CA LYS A 303 -17.63 9.29 -7.22
C LYS A 303 -17.19 9.22 -5.75
N LEU A 304 -17.42 8.09 -5.09
CA LEU A 304 -16.98 7.89 -3.69
C LEU A 304 -15.46 7.96 -3.55
N CYS A 305 -14.68 7.53 -4.57
CA CYS A 305 -13.23 7.70 -4.57
C CYS A 305 -12.82 9.19 -4.62
N PHE A 306 -13.49 10.00 -5.43
CA PHE A 306 -13.27 11.45 -5.42
C PHE A 306 -13.66 12.07 -4.07
N ASP A 307 -14.82 11.74 -3.52
CA ASP A 307 -15.27 12.23 -2.20
C ASP A 307 -14.29 11.81 -1.08
N SER A 308 -13.64 10.64 -1.21
CA SER A 308 -12.59 10.18 -0.32
C SER A 308 -11.33 11.02 -0.42
N CYS A 309 -10.93 11.40 -1.66
CA CYS A 309 -9.78 12.27 -1.89
C CYS A 309 -10.02 13.68 -1.33
N GLU A 310 -11.19 14.27 -1.55
CA GLU A 310 -11.58 15.55 -0.95
C GLU A 310 -11.46 15.51 0.58
N SER A 311 -11.95 14.43 1.20
CA SER A 311 -11.81 14.27 2.66
C SER A 311 -10.35 14.06 3.08
N SER A 312 -9.51 13.45 2.24
CA SER A 312 -8.07 13.32 2.50
C SER A 312 -7.38 14.69 2.47
N ILE A 313 -7.76 15.56 1.55
CA ILE A 313 -7.21 16.92 1.44
C ILE A 313 -7.68 17.78 2.62
N HIS A 314 -8.98 17.88 2.87
CA HIS A 314 -9.56 18.86 3.78
C HIS A 314 -9.67 18.39 5.22
N ASN A 315 -9.86 17.11 5.46
CA ASN A 315 -10.04 16.56 6.81
C ASN A 315 -8.80 15.81 7.31
N TYR A 316 -8.18 14.96 6.49
CA TYR A 316 -6.95 14.28 6.90
C TYR A 316 -5.72 15.19 6.73
N GLU A 317 -5.83 16.19 5.87
CA GLU A 317 -4.78 17.18 5.55
C GLU A 317 -3.50 16.50 5.03
N CYS A 318 -3.65 15.70 3.99
CA CYS A 318 -2.56 15.22 3.14
C CYS A 318 -2.74 15.72 1.71
N GLY A 319 -1.73 15.53 0.88
CA GLY A 319 -1.66 16.04 -0.49
C GLY A 319 -0.53 17.04 -0.63
N SER A 320 0.43 16.77 -1.52
CA SER A 320 1.37 17.78 -1.99
C SER A 320 0.70 18.62 -3.10
N PRO A 321 1.20 19.82 -3.41
CA PRO A 321 0.67 20.62 -4.52
C PRO A 321 0.59 19.82 -5.83
N GLU A 322 1.59 19.00 -6.11
CA GLU A 322 1.68 18.17 -7.30
C GLU A 322 0.58 17.09 -7.34
N LEU A 323 0.32 16.41 -6.22
CA LEU A 323 -0.74 15.41 -6.14
C LEU A 323 -2.13 16.04 -6.23
N ILE A 324 -2.32 17.21 -5.61
CA ILE A 324 -3.58 17.98 -5.69
C ILE A 324 -3.82 18.41 -7.13
N ALA A 325 -2.80 18.90 -7.84
CA ALA A 325 -2.94 19.29 -9.26
C ALA A 325 -3.34 18.10 -10.14
N ILE A 326 -2.70 16.94 -9.97
CA ILE A 326 -3.10 15.71 -10.68
C ILE A 326 -4.56 15.37 -10.37
N TYR A 327 -4.96 15.43 -9.09
CA TYR A 327 -6.33 15.17 -8.67
C TYR A 327 -7.33 16.15 -9.30
N ASP A 328 -7.04 17.45 -9.29
CA ASP A 328 -7.90 18.49 -9.85
C ASP A 328 -8.04 18.36 -11.38
N ILE A 329 -6.99 17.96 -12.07
CA ILE A 329 -7.05 17.69 -13.52
C ILE A 329 -7.89 16.44 -13.78
N MET A 330 -7.56 15.29 -13.18
CA MET A 330 -8.21 14.01 -13.51
C MET A 330 -9.71 14.01 -13.24
N ARG A 331 -10.20 14.74 -12.22
CA ARG A 331 -11.64 14.82 -11.92
C ARG A 331 -12.45 15.56 -12.99
N THR A 332 -11.80 16.28 -13.89
CA THR A 332 -12.44 17.02 -15.00
C THR A 332 -12.38 16.28 -16.32
N LEU A 333 -11.60 15.20 -16.41
CA LEU A 333 -11.38 14.49 -17.67
C LEU A 333 -12.52 13.50 -17.96
N PRO A 334 -13.06 13.51 -19.19
CA PRO A 334 -13.97 12.45 -19.64
C PRO A 334 -13.30 11.07 -19.51
N GLY A 335 -14.09 10.06 -19.19
CA GLY A 335 -13.60 8.69 -19.05
C GLY A 335 -12.94 8.38 -17.69
N VAL A 336 -12.75 9.36 -16.81
CA VAL A 336 -12.31 9.11 -15.43
C VAL A 336 -13.54 8.89 -14.54
N TYR A 337 -13.77 7.66 -14.13
CA TYR A 337 -14.88 7.30 -13.24
C TYR A 337 -14.67 7.83 -11.83
N GLY A 338 -13.43 7.82 -11.35
CA GLY A 338 -13.05 8.28 -10.02
C GLY A 338 -11.58 8.08 -9.74
N GLY A 339 -11.05 8.74 -8.72
CA GLY A 339 -9.63 8.64 -8.39
C GLY A 339 -9.27 9.36 -7.09
N ARG A 340 -8.04 9.14 -6.64
CA ARG A 340 -7.52 9.71 -5.39
C ARG A 340 -6.01 9.56 -5.27
N PHE A 341 -5.42 10.11 -4.21
CA PHE A 341 -4.03 9.83 -3.85
C PHE A 341 -3.83 8.35 -3.52
N SER A 342 -2.66 7.82 -3.81
CA SER A 342 -2.23 6.48 -3.44
C SER A 342 -1.20 6.51 -2.30
N GLY A 343 -1.31 5.58 -1.35
CA GLY A 343 -0.46 5.49 -0.17
C GLY A 343 -0.71 6.62 0.83
N ALA A 344 0.34 7.13 1.46
CA ALA A 344 0.25 8.17 2.50
C ALA A 344 -0.24 9.53 2.00
N GLY A 345 -0.26 9.77 0.69
CA GLY A 345 -0.79 11.00 0.10
C GLY A 345 0.10 12.23 0.23
N PHE A 346 1.34 12.12 0.70
CA PHE A 346 2.28 13.25 0.81
C PHE A 346 3.24 13.35 -0.38
N LYS A 347 3.37 12.28 -1.16
CA LYS A 347 4.19 12.16 -2.38
C LYS A 347 3.79 10.91 -3.16
N GLY A 348 4.38 10.72 -4.33
CA GLY A 348 4.23 9.51 -5.14
C GLY A 348 3.19 9.67 -6.24
N ALA A 349 2.05 9.01 -6.13
CA ALA A 349 1.11 8.91 -7.22
C ALA A 349 -0.35 9.17 -6.81
N CYS A 350 -1.15 9.55 -7.80
CA CYS A 350 -2.60 9.38 -7.78
C CYS A 350 -2.99 8.10 -8.51
N ILE A 351 -4.15 7.55 -8.16
CA ILE A 351 -4.79 6.45 -8.89
C ILE A 351 -6.12 6.91 -9.45
N ALA A 352 -6.51 6.36 -10.60
CA ALA A 352 -7.82 6.57 -11.18
C ALA A 352 -8.40 5.29 -11.76
N LEU A 353 -9.71 5.13 -11.66
CA LEU A 353 -10.48 4.14 -12.42
C LEU A 353 -10.93 4.81 -13.71
N VAL A 354 -10.53 4.27 -14.84
CA VAL A 354 -10.73 4.91 -16.14
C VAL A 354 -11.41 4.00 -17.15
N ASP A 355 -12.13 4.59 -18.07
CA ASP A 355 -12.60 3.92 -19.27
C ASP A 355 -11.39 3.57 -20.16
N PRO A 356 -11.18 2.29 -20.52
CA PRO A 356 -10.08 1.90 -21.38
C PRO A 356 -10.06 2.61 -22.74
N ALA A 357 -11.22 3.03 -23.25
CA ALA A 357 -11.34 3.75 -24.53
C ALA A 357 -10.78 5.18 -24.47
N GLU A 358 -10.72 5.78 -23.28
CA GLU A 358 -10.28 7.16 -23.07
C GLU A 358 -8.82 7.29 -22.61
N LYS A 359 -8.10 6.21 -22.46
CA LYS A 359 -6.74 6.19 -21.87
C LYS A 359 -5.77 7.14 -22.55
N GLU A 360 -5.74 7.15 -23.88
CA GLU A 360 -4.82 7.99 -24.65
C GLU A 360 -5.17 9.47 -24.49
N ASN A 361 -6.46 9.80 -24.50
CA ASN A 361 -6.95 11.15 -24.27
C ASN A 361 -6.63 11.62 -22.85
N ILE A 362 -6.91 10.78 -21.84
CA ILE A 362 -6.58 11.06 -20.44
C ILE A 362 -5.08 11.28 -20.28
N ALA A 363 -4.24 10.41 -20.84
CA ALA A 363 -2.79 10.54 -20.76
C ALA A 363 -2.30 11.87 -21.37
N ARG A 364 -2.77 12.22 -22.55
CA ARG A 364 -2.38 13.47 -23.22
C ARG A 364 -2.80 14.70 -22.42
N GLU A 365 -4.08 14.79 -22.06
CA GLU A 365 -4.63 15.95 -21.35
C GLU A 365 -4.01 16.13 -19.97
N LEU A 366 -3.87 15.02 -19.22
CA LEU A 366 -3.25 15.05 -17.90
C LEU A 366 -1.79 15.50 -18.00
N THR A 367 -1.01 14.93 -18.93
CA THR A 367 0.41 15.29 -19.10
C THR A 367 0.54 16.77 -19.46
N THR A 368 -0.21 17.25 -20.45
CA THR A 368 -0.13 18.64 -20.90
C THR A 368 -0.44 19.59 -19.75
N ARG A 369 -1.60 19.43 -19.12
CA ARG A 369 -2.07 20.35 -18.06
C ARG A 369 -1.25 20.26 -16.77
N TYR A 370 -0.66 19.10 -16.47
CA TYR A 370 0.21 18.94 -15.33
C TYR A 370 1.58 19.59 -15.55
N LEU A 371 2.21 19.35 -16.70
CA LEU A 371 3.53 19.91 -17.02
C LEU A 371 3.50 21.42 -17.31
N GLU A 372 2.33 21.97 -17.69
CA GLU A 372 2.13 23.44 -17.72
C GLU A 372 2.27 24.07 -16.31
N GLN A 373 1.88 23.34 -15.26
CA GLN A 373 1.96 23.81 -13.88
C GLN A 373 3.30 23.45 -13.21
N PHE A 374 3.89 22.31 -13.57
CA PHE A 374 5.09 21.73 -12.96
C PHE A 374 6.08 21.25 -14.04
N PRO A 375 6.66 22.16 -14.82
CA PRO A 375 7.56 21.82 -15.93
C PRO A 375 8.84 21.08 -15.46
N GLU A 376 9.25 21.25 -14.21
CA GLU A 376 10.42 20.58 -13.62
C GLU A 376 10.28 19.06 -13.56
N TYR A 377 9.08 18.52 -13.65
CA TYR A 377 8.84 17.07 -13.64
C TYR A 377 8.71 16.44 -15.02
N GLU A 378 9.04 17.13 -16.12
CA GLU A 378 8.95 16.62 -17.49
C GLU A 378 9.60 15.24 -17.68
N HIS A 379 10.73 15.00 -16.99
CA HIS A 379 11.49 13.74 -17.11
C HIS A 379 11.11 12.70 -16.04
N THR A 380 10.32 13.05 -15.05
CA THR A 380 10.01 12.17 -13.91
C THR A 380 8.52 11.89 -13.73
N PHE A 381 7.66 12.72 -14.31
CA PHE A 381 6.22 12.44 -14.40
C PHE A 381 5.97 11.20 -15.26
N GLN A 382 5.14 10.28 -14.77
CA GLN A 382 4.85 9.03 -15.49
C GLN A 382 3.40 8.62 -15.32
N ILE A 383 2.84 8.08 -16.39
CA ILE A 383 1.52 7.43 -16.41
C ILE A 383 1.72 5.95 -16.68
N ASN A 384 1.15 5.10 -15.83
CA ASN A 384 1.16 3.66 -16.00
C ASN A 384 -0.27 3.12 -15.92
N TRP A 385 -0.59 2.19 -16.83
CA TRP A 385 -1.87 1.50 -16.85
C TRP A 385 -1.70 0.11 -16.26
N VAL A 386 -2.56 -0.25 -15.32
CA VAL A 386 -2.48 -1.51 -14.59
C VAL A 386 -3.88 -2.11 -14.41
N GLN A 387 -3.89 -3.39 -14.05
CA GLN A 387 -5.11 -4.15 -13.78
C GLN A 387 -5.00 -4.84 -12.42
N PRO A 388 -6.13 -5.17 -11.77
CA PRO A 388 -6.13 -6.05 -10.62
C PRO A 388 -5.42 -7.38 -10.92
N ASP A 389 -4.71 -7.92 -9.93
CA ASP A 389 -3.96 -9.18 -10.03
C ASP A 389 -4.10 -10.00 -8.75
N ASP A 390 -3.65 -11.25 -8.82
CA ASP A 390 -3.56 -12.13 -7.67
C ASP A 390 -2.47 -11.68 -6.70
N GLY A 391 -2.65 -12.01 -5.43
CA GLY A 391 -1.73 -11.67 -4.35
C GLY A 391 -0.34 -12.30 -4.48
N ALA A 392 0.50 -12.05 -3.48
CA ALA A 392 1.87 -12.53 -3.42
C ALA A 392 1.93 -14.06 -3.52
N ARG A 393 2.81 -14.56 -4.39
CA ARG A 393 2.86 -15.97 -4.76
C ARG A 393 4.25 -16.44 -5.19
N PHE A 394 4.49 -17.73 -5.02
CA PHE A 394 5.58 -18.38 -5.72
C PHE A 394 5.22 -18.54 -7.19
N VAL A 395 6.10 -18.08 -8.05
CA VAL A 395 5.97 -18.27 -9.51
C VAL A 395 6.66 -19.59 -9.88
N LYS A 396 5.99 -20.40 -10.68
CA LYS A 396 6.63 -21.64 -11.18
C LYS A 396 7.78 -21.24 -12.10
N THR A 397 8.97 -21.63 -11.75
CA THR A 397 10.13 -21.60 -12.67
C THR A 397 9.87 -22.64 -13.76
N LEU A 398 9.82 -22.20 -15.01
CA LEU A 398 9.69 -23.08 -16.18
C LEU A 398 10.96 -23.92 -16.37
#